data_32b238f6ebf16e3e44fe0a411be4504e
#
_entry.id   32b238f6ebf16e3e44fe0a411be4504e
#
_cell.length_a   1.000
_cell.length_b   1.000
_cell.length_c   1.000
_cell.angle_alpha   90.00
_cell.angle_beta   90.00
_cell.angle_gamma   90.00
#
_symmetry.space_group_name_H-M   'P 1'
#
loop_
_entity.id
_entity.type
_entity.pdbx_description
1 polymer ?
#
loop_
_entity_poly.entity_id
_entity_poly.type
_entity_poly.pdbx_seq_one_letter_code
_entity_poly.pdbx_strand_id
1 'polypeptide(L)'
;MDLPDAEALCEELARKLRTGVTESTGLVGIRTGGAWLAERLHRELKLPTSMGTLDISFYRDDFDAAGLHHQVKPSQIPFDVNGRHIVVIDDVLYTGRTVRAAMNELFDYGRPGKIELAALVDRGERQLPIAAQYVGATLSVPAGKLLRLARDERGKFFLRLSDAKPAA
;
A
#
# COMPACT_ATOMS: atom_id res chain seq x y z
N MET A 1 -0.48 -15.06 17.98
CA MET A 1 0.28 -15.00 16.70
C MET A 1 1.40 -13.99 16.85
N ASP A 2 2.61 -14.45 16.66
CA ASP A 2 3.75 -13.54 16.66
C ASP A 2 3.84 -12.84 15.31
N LEU A 3 3.87 -11.51 15.33
CA LEU A 3 3.99 -10.70 14.13
C LEU A 3 5.47 -10.42 13.83
N PRO A 4 5.88 -10.44 12.54
CA PRO A 4 7.24 -10.11 12.19
C PRO A 4 7.54 -8.62 12.45
N ASP A 5 8.82 -8.30 12.56
CA ASP A 5 9.29 -6.92 12.71
C ASP A 5 9.03 -6.14 11.41
N ALA A 6 8.16 -5.14 11.48
CA ALA A 6 7.78 -4.32 10.34
C ALA A 6 8.96 -3.52 9.75
N GLU A 7 9.92 -3.11 10.59
CA GLU A 7 11.13 -2.41 10.11
C GLU A 7 11.99 -3.35 9.24
N ALA A 8 12.19 -4.58 9.70
CA ALA A 8 12.93 -5.58 8.92
C ALA A 8 12.21 -5.90 7.59
N LEU A 9 10.88 -5.99 7.59
CA LEU A 9 10.10 -6.17 6.37
C LEU A 9 10.22 -4.99 5.41
N CYS A 10 10.27 -3.78 5.93
CA CYS A 10 10.46 -2.58 5.13
C CYS A 10 11.84 -2.56 4.45
N GLU A 11 12.89 -2.93 5.17
CA GLU A 11 14.25 -3.07 4.62
C GLU A 11 14.29 -4.12 3.51
N GLU A 12 13.67 -5.27 3.73
CA GLU A 12 13.58 -6.34 2.73
C GLU A 12 12.82 -5.90 1.48
N LEU A 13 11.71 -5.18 1.67
CA LEU A 13 10.92 -4.65 0.57
C LEU A 13 11.73 -3.62 -0.24
N ALA A 14 12.47 -2.74 0.43
CA ALA A 14 13.37 -1.77 -0.23
C ALA A 14 14.45 -2.49 -1.05
N ARG A 15 15.03 -3.54 -0.50
CA ARG A 15 16.04 -4.36 -1.19
C ARG A 15 15.48 -4.95 -2.48
N LYS A 16 14.28 -5.51 -2.43
CA LYS A 16 13.59 -6.07 -3.60
C LYS A 16 13.28 -5.00 -4.64
N LEU A 17 12.77 -3.87 -4.21
CA LEU A 17 12.40 -2.75 -5.10
C LEU A 17 13.60 -2.18 -5.87
N ARG A 18 14.79 -2.16 -5.28
CA ARG A 18 16.00 -1.68 -5.97
C ARG A 18 16.30 -2.40 -7.28
N THR A 19 15.83 -3.63 -7.42
CA THR A 19 16.05 -4.42 -8.64
C THR A 19 15.10 -4.05 -9.79
N GLY A 20 13.98 -3.39 -9.49
CA GLY A 20 12.92 -3.14 -10.45
C GLY A 20 12.60 -1.66 -10.70
N VAL A 21 13.12 -0.74 -9.88
CA VAL A 21 12.85 0.70 -10.03
C VAL A 21 13.99 1.41 -10.75
N THR A 22 13.65 2.51 -11.43
CA THR A 22 14.59 3.42 -12.08
C THR A 22 14.34 4.85 -11.60
N GLU A 23 15.14 5.80 -12.02
CA GLU A 23 14.97 7.22 -11.68
C GLU A 23 13.63 7.79 -12.14
N SER A 24 13.05 7.24 -13.20
CA SER A 24 11.75 7.68 -13.73
C SER A 24 10.55 6.96 -13.10
N THR A 25 10.78 5.95 -12.26
CA THR A 25 9.69 5.22 -11.58
C THR A 25 8.96 6.12 -10.59
N GLY A 26 7.63 6.15 -10.68
CA GLY A 26 6.76 6.83 -9.72
C GLY A 26 6.30 5.87 -8.63
N LEU A 27 6.58 6.18 -7.38
CA LEU A 27 5.99 5.47 -6.24
C LEU A 27 4.67 6.14 -5.85
N VAL A 28 3.64 5.35 -5.64
CA VAL A 28 2.31 5.83 -5.22
C VAL A 28 1.83 5.01 -4.04
N GLY A 29 1.75 5.66 -2.89
CA GLY A 29 1.27 5.03 -1.66
C GLY A 29 -0.22 5.16 -1.47
N ILE A 30 -0.88 4.07 -1.08
CA ILE A 30 -2.29 4.08 -0.72
C ILE A 30 -2.42 4.53 0.74
N ARG A 31 -3.19 5.60 1.00
CA ARG A 31 -3.44 6.08 2.35
C ARG A 31 -4.21 5.01 3.16
N THR A 32 -3.88 4.78 4.42
CA THR A 32 -2.91 5.55 5.23
C THR A 32 -1.56 4.83 5.34
N GLY A 33 -1.55 3.54 5.65
CA GLY A 33 -0.34 2.75 5.87
C GLY A 33 0.56 2.66 4.64
N GLY A 34 -0.02 2.48 3.47
CA GLY A 34 0.73 2.46 2.21
C GLY A 34 1.43 3.78 1.91
N ALA A 35 0.83 4.91 2.28
CA ALA A 35 1.47 6.22 2.12
C ALA A 35 2.67 6.40 3.06
N TRP A 36 2.59 5.96 4.30
CA TRP A 36 3.74 5.96 5.23
C TRP A 36 4.89 5.10 4.73
N LEU A 37 4.53 3.91 4.24
CA LEU A 37 5.49 2.97 3.67
C LEU A 37 6.14 3.53 2.41
N ALA A 38 5.36 4.13 1.52
CA ALA A 38 5.88 4.77 0.29
C ALA A 38 6.84 5.91 0.61
N GLU A 39 6.55 6.73 1.61
CA GLU A 39 7.44 7.80 2.06
C GLU A 39 8.79 7.25 2.54
N ARG A 40 8.77 6.18 3.35
CA ARG A 40 9.98 5.52 3.82
C ARG A 40 10.78 4.92 2.66
N LEU A 41 10.13 4.19 1.79
CA LEU A 41 10.76 3.54 0.63
C LEU A 41 11.32 4.56 -0.36
N HIS A 42 10.60 5.64 -0.63
CA HIS A 42 11.05 6.73 -1.50
C HIS A 42 12.37 7.33 -0.99
N ARG A 43 12.45 7.58 0.31
CA ARG A 43 13.66 8.13 0.94
C ARG A 43 14.83 7.14 0.89
N GLU A 44 14.59 5.85 1.19
CA GLU A 44 15.62 4.82 1.17
C GLU A 44 16.13 4.51 -0.23
N LEU A 45 15.24 4.54 -1.23
CA LEU A 45 15.58 4.31 -2.64
C LEU A 45 16.21 5.56 -3.29
N LYS A 46 16.12 6.71 -2.65
CA LYS A 46 16.66 8.00 -3.14
C LYS A 46 16.18 8.33 -4.57
N LEU A 47 14.91 8.11 -4.84
CA LEU A 47 14.34 8.38 -6.15
C LEU A 47 14.14 9.88 -6.35
N PRO A 48 14.53 10.42 -7.53
CA PRO A 48 14.37 11.86 -7.81
C PRO A 48 12.91 12.23 -8.11
N THR A 49 12.10 11.28 -8.63
CA THR A 49 10.67 11.51 -8.88
C THR A 49 9.93 11.58 -7.56
N SER A 50 9.23 12.67 -7.29
CA SER A 50 8.41 12.82 -6.08
C SER A 50 7.34 11.74 -6.00
N MET A 51 7.10 11.21 -4.80
CA MET A 51 6.08 10.19 -4.61
C MET A 51 4.67 10.77 -4.69
N GLY A 52 3.72 9.93 -5.10
CA GLY A 52 2.30 10.23 -5.06
C GLY A 52 1.57 9.50 -3.94
N THR A 53 0.37 9.94 -3.65
CA THR A 53 -0.55 9.30 -2.71
C THR A 53 -1.95 9.21 -3.30
N LEU A 54 -2.64 8.12 -3.00
CA LEU A 54 -4.04 7.91 -3.34
C LEU A 54 -4.87 7.78 -2.08
N ASP A 55 -5.98 8.47 -2.00
CA ASP A 55 -7.00 8.24 -1.01
C ASP A 55 -8.20 7.55 -1.66
N ILE A 56 -8.34 6.26 -1.36
CA ILE A 56 -9.39 5.41 -1.90
C ILE A 56 -10.32 4.91 -0.79
N SER A 57 -10.46 5.67 0.29
CA SER A 57 -11.22 5.28 1.49
C SER A 57 -12.65 4.82 1.18
N PHE A 58 -13.30 5.41 0.17
CA PHE A 58 -14.63 5.04 -0.28
C PHE A 58 -14.73 3.61 -0.86
N TYR A 59 -13.60 3.03 -1.26
CA TYR A 59 -13.53 1.72 -1.93
C TYR A 59 -12.97 0.62 -1.04
N ARG A 60 -12.64 0.96 0.24
CA ARG A 60 -12.11 -0.04 1.18
C ARG A 60 -13.24 -0.86 1.76
N ASP A 61 -12.98 -2.14 2.00
CA ASP A 61 -13.95 -3.09 2.57
C ASP A 61 -14.38 -2.71 4.01
N ASP A 62 -13.60 -1.86 4.68
CA ASP A 62 -13.87 -1.37 6.04
C ASP A 62 -14.43 0.06 6.07
N PHE A 63 -14.76 0.65 4.92
CA PHE A 63 -15.26 2.04 4.85
C PHE A 63 -16.54 2.23 5.66
N ASP A 64 -17.52 1.37 5.47
CA ASP A 64 -18.82 1.43 6.18
C ASP A 64 -18.64 1.26 7.70
N ALA A 65 -17.65 0.49 8.11
CA ALA A 65 -17.32 0.28 9.52
C ALA A 65 -16.65 1.50 10.17
N ALA A 66 -15.98 2.34 9.38
CA ALA A 66 -15.34 3.56 9.86
C ALA A 66 -16.34 4.72 10.06
N GLY A 67 -17.53 4.67 9.44
CA GLY A 67 -18.56 5.69 9.52
C GLY A 67 -18.23 6.97 8.76
N LEU A 68 -19.13 7.99 8.92
CA LEU A 68 -19.03 9.26 8.21
C LEU A 68 -17.89 10.18 8.68
N HIS A 69 -17.12 9.77 9.67
CA HIS A 69 -16.06 10.60 10.26
C HIS A 69 -14.70 10.42 9.59
N HIS A 70 -14.60 9.55 8.60
CA HIS A 70 -13.35 9.36 7.87
C HIS A 70 -13.12 10.55 6.93
N GLN A 71 -12.10 11.35 7.23
CA GLN A 71 -11.70 12.46 6.35
C GLN A 71 -11.01 11.89 5.11
N VAL A 72 -11.67 12.01 3.95
CA VAL A 72 -11.06 11.73 2.65
C VAL A 72 -10.11 12.88 2.32
N LYS A 73 -8.82 12.56 2.17
CA LYS A 73 -7.83 13.50 1.68
C LYS A 73 -7.72 13.37 0.17
N PRO A 74 -7.52 14.48 -0.57
CA PRO A 74 -7.38 14.40 -2.01
C PRO A 74 -6.14 13.56 -2.38
N SER A 75 -6.27 12.79 -3.45
CA SER A 75 -5.14 12.12 -4.07
C SER A 75 -4.18 13.13 -4.67
N GLN A 76 -2.89 12.86 -4.60
CA GLN A 76 -1.83 13.72 -5.11
C GLN A 76 -0.87 12.89 -5.96
N ILE A 77 -0.84 13.16 -7.25
CA ILE A 77 0.08 12.51 -8.20
C ILE A 77 0.94 13.60 -8.84
N PRO A 78 2.13 13.90 -8.28
CA PRO A 78 2.94 15.06 -8.67
C PRO A 78 3.82 14.81 -9.90
N PHE A 79 3.53 13.81 -10.72
CA PHE A 79 4.26 13.46 -11.93
C PHE A 79 3.31 13.10 -13.06
N ASP A 80 3.80 13.15 -14.29
CA ASP A 80 3.04 12.68 -15.46
C ASP A 80 2.94 11.16 -15.43
N VAL A 81 1.70 10.67 -15.41
CA VAL A 81 1.37 9.23 -15.39
C VAL A 81 1.59 8.57 -16.75
N ASN A 82 1.44 9.31 -17.85
CA ASN A 82 1.49 8.74 -19.20
C ASN A 82 2.82 8.05 -19.50
N GLY A 83 2.74 6.78 -19.89
CA GLY A 83 3.91 5.97 -20.23
C GLY A 83 4.84 5.62 -19.06
N ARG A 84 4.50 6.06 -17.84
CA ARG A 84 5.37 5.88 -16.67
C ARG A 84 5.23 4.49 -16.07
N HIS A 85 6.36 3.96 -15.59
CA HIS A 85 6.36 2.83 -14.67
C HIS A 85 5.97 3.34 -13.27
N ILE A 86 4.90 2.80 -12.72
CA ILE A 86 4.36 3.14 -11.40
C ILE A 86 4.41 1.91 -10.50
N VAL A 87 4.89 2.06 -9.29
CA VAL A 87 4.77 1.06 -8.24
C VAL A 87 3.75 1.57 -7.22
N VAL A 88 2.62 0.88 -7.13
CA VAL A 88 1.61 1.11 -6.09
C VAL A 88 2.09 0.41 -4.81
N ILE A 89 2.01 1.10 -3.69
CA ILE A 89 2.49 0.62 -2.40
C ILE A 89 1.34 0.56 -1.41
N ASP A 90 1.13 -0.62 -0.85
CA ASP A 90 0.15 -0.86 0.21
C ASP A 90 0.80 -1.57 1.40
N ASP A 91 0.23 -1.41 2.58
CA ASP A 91 0.75 -2.06 3.78
C ASP A 91 0.35 -3.54 3.84
N VAL A 92 -0.91 -3.86 3.60
CA VAL A 92 -1.43 -5.23 3.65
C VAL A 92 -2.28 -5.53 2.43
N LEU A 93 -1.82 -6.47 1.63
CA LEU A 93 -2.58 -7.00 0.49
C LEU A 93 -3.50 -8.12 1.00
N TYR A 94 -4.79 -7.92 0.80
CA TYR A 94 -5.85 -8.85 1.23
C TYR A 94 -6.67 -9.31 0.03
N THR A 95 -7.90 -8.81 -0.12
CA THR A 95 -8.81 -9.25 -1.20
C THR A 95 -8.38 -8.79 -2.60
N GLY A 96 -7.62 -7.74 -2.70
CA GLY A 96 -7.26 -7.05 -3.94
C GLY A 96 -8.18 -5.88 -4.30
N ARG A 97 -9.28 -5.66 -3.56
CA ARG A 97 -10.26 -4.60 -3.87
C ARG A 97 -9.69 -3.21 -3.73
N THR A 98 -8.90 -2.97 -2.70
CA THR A 98 -8.19 -1.70 -2.48
C THR A 98 -7.25 -1.37 -3.64
N VAL A 99 -6.46 -2.34 -4.06
CA VAL A 99 -5.51 -2.18 -5.17
C VAL A 99 -6.23 -1.94 -6.51
N ARG A 100 -7.33 -2.66 -6.75
CA ARG A 100 -8.15 -2.43 -7.94
C ARG A 100 -8.65 -0.99 -8.00
N ALA A 101 -9.17 -0.47 -6.88
CA ALA A 101 -9.64 0.92 -6.79
C ALA A 101 -8.49 1.91 -7.03
N ALA A 102 -7.31 1.64 -6.49
CA ALA A 102 -6.11 2.46 -6.71
C ALA A 102 -5.71 2.50 -8.18
N MET A 103 -5.73 1.34 -8.86
CA MET A 103 -5.44 1.29 -10.30
C MET A 103 -6.47 2.07 -11.11
N ASN A 104 -7.76 1.93 -10.81
CA ASN A 104 -8.80 2.72 -11.49
C ASN A 104 -8.56 4.21 -11.36
N GLU A 105 -8.20 4.69 -10.16
CA GLU A 105 -7.93 6.10 -9.92
C GLU A 105 -6.68 6.57 -10.67
N LEU A 106 -5.63 5.76 -10.74
CA LEU A 106 -4.44 6.10 -11.53
C LEU A 106 -4.76 6.33 -13.02
N PHE A 107 -5.67 5.55 -13.58
CA PHE A 107 -6.10 5.73 -14.98
C PHE A 107 -6.89 7.01 -15.20
N ASP A 108 -7.43 7.66 -14.16
CA ASP A 108 -8.03 8.99 -14.26
C ASP A 108 -6.97 10.09 -14.48
N TYR A 109 -5.72 9.83 -14.11
CA TYR A 109 -4.60 10.76 -14.30
C TYR A 109 -3.86 10.59 -15.64
N GLY A 110 -4.09 9.50 -16.35
CA GLY A 110 -3.42 9.22 -17.62
C GLY A 110 -3.33 7.71 -17.91
N ARG A 111 -2.45 7.35 -18.83
CA ARG A 111 -2.21 5.95 -19.21
C ARG A 111 -0.83 5.49 -18.74
N PRO A 112 -0.72 4.84 -17.59
CA PRO A 112 0.55 4.27 -17.14
C PRO A 112 1.12 3.30 -18.17
N GLY A 113 2.44 3.28 -18.33
CA GLY A 113 3.11 2.31 -19.17
C GLY A 113 3.17 0.92 -18.51
N LYS A 114 3.32 0.91 -17.19
CA LYS A 114 3.37 -0.30 -16.37
C LYS A 114 2.96 0.03 -14.94
N ILE A 115 2.14 -0.82 -14.34
CA ILE A 115 1.81 -0.75 -12.91
C ILE A 115 2.28 -2.04 -12.25
N GLU A 116 3.08 -1.92 -11.21
CA GLU A 116 3.44 -3.01 -10.31
C GLU A 116 2.93 -2.70 -8.90
N LEU A 117 2.84 -3.73 -8.07
CA LEU A 117 2.37 -3.63 -6.69
C LEU A 117 3.45 -4.09 -5.74
N ALA A 118 3.71 -3.29 -4.72
CA ALA A 118 4.51 -3.64 -3.56
C ALA A 118 3.64 -3.66 -2.31
N ALA A 119 3.69 -4.74 -1.55
CA ALA A 119 2.98 -4.90 -0.29
C ALA A 119 3.95 -5.29 0.82
N LEU A 120 3.83 -4.65 1.98
CA LEU A 120 4.64 -5.03 3.13
C LEU A 120 4.30 -6.46 3.57
N VAL A 121 3.01 -6.76 3.62
CA VAL A 121 2.49 -8.09 3.93
C VAL A 121 1.44 -8.50 2.90
N ASP A 122 1.56 -9.72 2.38
CA ASP A 122 0.50 -10.40 1.66
C ASP A 122 -0.15 -11.43 2.60
N ARG A 123 -1.41 -11.21 2.96
CA ARG A 123 -2.13 -12.13 3.85
C ARG A 123 -2.90 -13.23 3.12
N GLY A 124 -2.89 -13.21 1.78
CA GLY A 124 -3.68 -14.16 0.98
C GLY A 124 -5.17 -13.80 0.95
N GLU A 125 -6.01 -14.81 0.75
CA GLU A 125 -7.49 -14.69 0.72
C GLU A 125 -8.00 -13.74 -0.35
N ARG A 126 -7.39 -13.80 -1.54
CA ARG A 126 -7.74 -12.95 -2.67
C ARG A 126 -9.16 -13.20 -3.16
N GLN A 127 -9.88 -12.13 -3.54
CA GLN A 127 -11.18 -12.16 -4.20
C GLN A 127 -11.11 -11.64 -5.65
N LEU A 128 -10.03 -10.98 -6.01
CA LEU A 128 -9.75 -10.46 -7.35
C LEU A 128 -8.39 -10.98 -7.83
N PRO A 129 -8.14 -11.06 -9.15
CA PRO A 129 -6.88 -11.55 -9.70
C PRO A 129 -5.77 -10.50 -9.59
N ILE A 130 -5.39 -10.16 -8.39
CA ILE A 130 -4.35 -9.20 -8.04
C ILE A 130 -3.19 -9.94 -7.38
N ALA A 131 -1.97 -9.66 -7.83
CA ALA A 131 -0.75 -10.18 -7.22
C ALA A 131 0.27 -9.07 -7.06
N ALA A 132 1.03 -9.10 -5.95
CA ALA A 132 2.13 -8.18 -5.74
C ALA A 132 3.43 -8.73 -6.36
N GLN A 133 4.16 -7.87 -7.05
CA GLN A 133 5.49 -8.19 -7.59
C GLN A 133 6.57 -8.14 -6.51
N TYR A 134 6.34 -7.30 -5.48
CA TYR A 134 7.26 -7.13 -4.38
C TYR A 134 6.51 -7.33 -3.07
N VAL A 135 6.95 -8.27 -2.24
CA VAL A 135 6.30 -8.64 -0.97
C VAL A 135 7.34 -8.72 0.13
N GLY A 136 7.10 -8.05 1.25
CA GLY A 136 7.95 -8.15 2.43
C GLY A 136 7.82 -9.52 3.10
N ALA A 137 6.61 -9.93 3.40
CA ALA A 137 6.31 -11.26 3.94
C ALA A 137 4.90 -11.73 3.57
N THR A 138 4.72 -13.05 3.53
CA THR A 138 3.40 -13.67 3.43
C THR A 138 3.00 -14.21 4.80
N LEU A 139 1.80 -13.83 5.27
CA LEU A 139 1.28 -14.24 6.57
C LEU A 139 -0.16 -14.73 6.45
N SER A 140 -0.48 -15.82 7.13
CA SER A 140 -1.87 -16.19 7.38
C SER A 140 -2.39 -15.41 8.58
N VAL A 141 -3.50 -14.69 8.40
CA VAL A 141 -4.15 -13.91 9.46
C VAL A 141 -5.40 -14.64 9.90
N PRO A 142 -5.64 -14.85 11.21
CA PRO A 142 -6.84 -15.53 11.68
C PRO A 142 -8.13 -14.87 11.21
N ALA A 143 -9.15 -15.67 10.94
CA ALA A 143 -10.47 -15.18 10.56
C ALA A 143 -10.99 -14.16 11.60
N GLY A 144 -11.66 -13.12 11.14
CA GLY A 144 -12.18 -12.06 12.01
C GLY A 144 -11.12 -11.10 12.54
N LYS A 145 -9.88 -11.18 12.08
CA LYS A 145 -8.82 -10.23 12.44
C LYS A 145 -8.43 -9.34 11.27
N LEU A 146 -8.11 -8.10 11.59
CA LEU A 146 -7.52 -7.13 10.68
C LEU A 146 -6.04 -6.95 11.02
N LEU A 147 -5.21 -6.98 10.00
CA LEU A 147 -3.78 -6.67 10.10
C LEU A 147 -3.54 -5.29 9.48
N ARG A 148 -2.85 -4.42 10.18
CA ARG A 148 -2.52 -3.08 9.70
C ARG A 148 -1.10 -2.70 10.09
N LEU A 149 -0.50 -1.83 9.28
CA LEU A 149 0.72 -1.12 9.65
C LEU A 149 0.36 0.03 10.59
N ALA A 150 1.10 0.15 11.67
CA ALA A 150 1.05 1.26 12.60
C ALA A 150 2.45 1.87 12.76
N ARG A 151 2.51 3.06 13.32
CA ARG A 151 3.78 3.72 13.67
C ARG A 151 3.68 4.34 15.05
N ASP A 152 4.78 4.31 15.77
CA ASP A 152 4.89 4.95 17.07
C ASP A 152 5.17 6.45 16.95
N GLU A 153 5.29 7.15 18.07
CA GLU A 153 5.58 8.59 18.14
C GLU A 153 6.92 8.97 17.49
N ARG A 154 7.85 8.02 17.39
CA ARG A 154 9.17 8.20 16.74
C ARG A 154 9.15 7.84 15.26
N GLY A 155 8.01 7.43 14.73
CA GLY A 155 7.84 6.99 13.36
C GLY A 155 8.30 5.57 13.07
N LYS A 156 8.61 4.77 14.11
CA LYS A 156 8.95 3.35 13.96
C LYS A 156 7.72 2.54 13.59
N PHE A 157 7.84 1.69 12.59
CA PHE A 157 6.78 0.83 12.10
C PHE A 157 6.61 -0.41 12.97
N PHE A 158 5.36 -0.81 13.15
CA PHE A 158 4.99 -2.11 13.72
C PHE A 158 3.68 -2.60 13.10
N LEU A 159 3.50 -3.92 13.08
CA LEU A 159 2.25 -4.54 12.65
C LEU A 159 1.30 -4.67 13.84
N ARG A 160 0.02 -4.44 13.61
CA ARG A 160 -1.03 -4.52 14.61
C ARG A 160 -2.17 -5.39 14.14
N LEU A 161 -2.57 -6.35 14.99
CA LEU A 161 -3.81 -7.10 14.84
C LEU A 161 -4.91 -6.47 15.68
N SER A 162 -6.09 -6.36 15.09
CA SER A 162 -7.31 -5.95 15.78
C SER A 162 -8.47 -6.82 15.34
N ASP A 163 -9.54 -6.80 16.11
CA ASP A 163 -10.77 -7.48 15.67
C ASP A 163 -11.38 -6.75 14.48
N ALA A 164 -11.80 -7.51 13.48
CA ALA A 164 -12.66 -6.98 12.43
C ALA A 164 -14.02 -6.65 13.05
N LYS A 165 -14.56 -5.46 12.74
CA LYS A 165 -15.93 -5.17 13.16
C LYS A 165 -16.86 -6.16 12.46
N PRO A 166 -17.87 -6.69 13.15
CA PRO A 166 -18.88 -7.53 12.51
C PRO A 166 -19.51 -6.75 11.35
N ALA A 167 -19.75 -7.45 10.24
CA ALA A 167 -20.53 -6.89 9.14
C ALA A 167 -21.92 -6.48 9.69
N ALA A 168 -22.32 -5.26 9.44
CA ALA A 168 -23.63 -4.76 9.85
C ALA A 168 -24.73 -5.45 9.06
#